data_f5fb1588f3e49bd15378634d1b8d8ec3
#
_entry.id   f5fb1588f3e49bd15378634d1b8d8ec3
#
_cell.length_a   1.000
_cell.length_b   1.000
_cell.length_c   1.000
_cell.angle_alpha   90.00
_cell.angle_beta   90.00
_cell.angle_gamma   90.00
#
_symmetry.space_group_name_H-M   'P 1'
#
loop_
_entity.id
_entity.type
_entity.pdbx_description
1 polymer ?
#
loop_
_entity_poly.entity_id
_entity_poly.type
_entity_poly.pdbx_seq_one_letter_code
_entity_poly.pdbx_strand_id
1 'polypeptide(L)'
;MRLVRKDNVCLFYKVVVMKMKNLLGIYEKALPKDMDWATKLATAKKLGFDFLEISIDETDERLARLHWTMEEKRQLLRNIQDLNMPIQSMCFSGHRRYPLGSRDENVRKKALELMQEAIKFAGDLGIRVIQLAGYDVYYEEHGEDTLAYFIEGLKKSVAMAAKHQVMLAIEIMDTSFLNSIQKYMEYDNLIQSPWLAVYPDIGNLSAWGNDVGYELEFGYSRIVAVHVKETLNVTDAFPGKFRDTAFGTGDVDFVTIFKKLKALEYTGPFLIEMWADGFADPLAEISRSREFVLDKLKTAGF
;
A
#
# COMPACT_ATOMS: atom_id res chain seq x y z
N MET A 1 -47.63 -24.12 -23.20
CA MET A 1 -46.88 -22.84 -23.05
C MET A 1 -47.29 -22.21 -21.72
N ARG A 2 -46.61 -22.56 -20.65
CA ARG A 2 -46.66 -21.89 -19.33
C ARG A 2 -45.76 -22.65 -18.37
N LEU A 3 -44.93 -21.91 -17.62
CA LEU A 3 -44.09 -22.41 -16.53
C LEU A 3 -42.65 -22.83 -16.89
N VAL A 4 -41.86 -21.92 -17.49
CA VAL A 4 -40.42 -21.99 -17.44
C VAL A 4 -39.86 -20.55 -17.29
N ARG A 5 -40.25 -19.81 -16.25
CA ARG A 5 -39.74 -18.44 -16.03
C ARG A 5 -39.57 -17.99 -14.57
N LYS A 6 -39.63 -18.91 -13.61
CA LYS A 6 -39.40 -18.49 -12.20
C LYS A 6 -38.04 -18.91 -11.64
N ASP A 7 -37.39 -19.95 -12.17
CA ASP A 7 -36.20 -20.49 -11.56
C ASP A 7 -34.88 -19.79 -12.00
N ASN A 8 -34.86 -19.24 -13.22
CA ASN A 8 -33.63 -18.57 -13.71
C ASN A 8 -33.40 -17.16 -13.15
N VAL A 9 -34.44 -16.44 -12.76
CA VAL A 9 -34.32 -15.10 -12.14
C VAL A 9 -33.84 -15.23 -10.70
N CYS A 10 -34.23 -16.28 -10.00
CA CYS A 10 -33.81 -16.54 -8.63
C CYS A 10 -32.32 -16.99 -8.55
N LEU A 11 -31.82 -17.69 -9.58
CA LEU A 11 -30.40 -18.10 -9.66
C LEU A 11 -29.49 -16.89 -9.94
N PHE A 12 -29.91 -15.95 -10.79
CA PHE A 12 -29.14 -14.72 -11.08
C PHE A 12 -29.05 -13.82 -9.87
N TYR A 13 -30.11 -13.67 -9.07
CA TYR A 13 -30.06 -12.89 -7.83
C TYR A 13 -29.22 -13.56 -6.74
N LYS A 14 -29.14 -14.87 -6.66
CA LYS A 14 -28.23 -15.57 -5.71
C LYS A 14 -26.76 -15.47 -6.09
N VAL A 15 -26.43 -15.31 -7.35
CA VAL A 15 -25.03 -15.13 -7.81
C VAL A 15 -24.55 -13.68 -7.58
N VAL A 16 -25.44 -12.70 -7.58
CA VAL A 16 -25.11 -11.27 -7.36
C VAL A 16 -24.92 -10.93 -5.87
N VAL A 17 -25.33 -11.81 -4.95
CA VAL A 17 -25.13 -11.63 -3.49
C VAL A 17 -23.95 -12.46 -2.97
N MET A 18 -22.99 -12.84 -3.80
CA MET A 18 -21.67 -13.22 -3.27
C MET A 18 -21.02 -11.96 -2.70
N LYS A 19 -21.06 -11.84 -1.36
CA LYS A 19 -20.37 -10.82 -0.60
C LYS A 19 -18.90 -10.85 -1.06
N MET A 20 -18.46 -9.81 -1.77
CA MET A 20 -17.07 -9.74 -2.23
C MET A 20 -16.18 -9.76 -0.99
N LYS A 21 -15.38 -10.80 -0.88
CA LYS A 21 -14.37 -10.93 0.18
C LYS A 21 -13.30 -9.86 -0.04
N ASN A 22 -12.93 -9.14 1.00
CA ASN A 22 -11.78 -8.25 0.93
C ASN A 22 -10.53 -9.08 0.60
N LEU A 23 -9.75 -8.62 -0.37
CA LEU A 23 -8.50 -9.28 -0.75
C LEU A 23 -7.43 -9.04 0.30
N LEU A 24 -6.59 -10.05 0.54
CA LEU A 24 -5.43 -9.95 1.44
C LEU A 24 -4.15 -10.13 0.63
N GLY A 25 -3.34 -9.08 0.58
CA GLY A 25 -2.06 -9.06 -0.10
C GLY A 25 -0.88 -9.17 0.84
N ILE A 26 0.30 -9.32 0.23
CA ILE A 26 1.59 -9.34 0.91
C ILE A 26 2.57 -8.38 0.23
N TYR A 27 3.35 -7.66 1.05
CA TYR A 27 4.42 -6.81 0.56
C TYR A 27 5.60 -7.64 0.06
N GLU A 28 6.19 -7.27 -1.08
CA GLU A 28 7.30 -8.02 -1.68
C GLU A 28 8.47 -8.27 -0.72
N LYS A 29 8.79 -7.29 0.15
CA LYS A 29 9.93 -7.40 1.07
C LYS A 29 9.72 -8.38 2.22
N ALA A 30 8.50 -8.89 2.40
CA ALA A 30 8.23 -10.01 3.30
C ALA A 30 8.85 -11.31 2.79
N LEU A 31 9.01 -11.45 1.48
CA LEU A 31 9.61 -12.61 0.85
C LEU A 31 11.15 -12.47 0.76
N PRO A 32 11.90 -13.57 0.90
CA PRO A 32 13.35 -13.55 0.75
C PRO A 32 13.80 -12.86 -0.55
N LYS A 33 14.81 -12.01 -0.45
CA LYS A 33 15.27 -11.16 -1.57
C LYS A 33 15.88 -11.93 -2.73
N ASP A 34 16.47 -13.08 -2.46
CA ASP A 34 17.12 -13.98 -3.43
C ASP A 34 16.15 -14.79 -4.27
N MET A 35 14.85 -14.79 -3.95
CA MET A 35 13.83 -15.41 -4.79
C MET A 35 13.64 -14.64 -6.09
N ASP A 36 13.57 -15.35 -7.22
CA ASP A 36 13.09 -14.79 -8.49
C ASP A 36 11.57 -14.51 -8.46
N TRP A 37 11.07 -13.81 -9.47
CA TRP A 37 9.67 -13.41 -9.52
C TRP A 37 8.68 -14.58 -9.61
N ALA A 38 9.03 -15.65 -10.34
CA ALA A 38 8.17 -16.82 -10.42
C ALA A 38 8.04 -17.49 -9.03
N THR A 39 9.16 -17.62 -8.33
CA THR A 39 9.20 -18.18 -6.97
C THR A 39 8.48 -17.29 -5.97
N LYS A 40 8.65 -15.95 -6.01
CA LYS A 40 7.93 -15.00 -5.13
C LYS A 40 6.42 -15.14 -5.31
N LEU A 41 5.93 -15.08 -6.54
CA LEU A 41 4.50 -15.18 -6.83
C LEU A 41 3.94 -16.56 -6.43
N ALA A 42 4.64 -17.65 -6.75
CA ALA A 42 4.24 -19.01 -6.37
C ALA A 42 4.18 -19.16 -4.84
N THR A 43 5.16 -18.61 -4.13
CA THR A 43 5.24 -18.66 -2.67
C THR A 43 4.10 -17.85 -2.03
N ALA A 44 3.86 -16.62 -2.47
CA ALA A 44 2.75 -15.81 -1.97
C ALA A 44 1.40 -16.51 -2.19
N LYS A 45 1.18 -17.10 -3.38
CA LYS A 45 -0.01 -17.90 -3.67
C LYS A 45 -0.13 -19.12 -2.77
N LYS A 46 0.97 -19.89 -2.60
CA LYS A 46 0.99 -21.08 -1.73
C LYS A 46 0.69 -20.73 -0.28
N LEU A 47 1.16 -19.58 0.19
CA LEU A 47 0.86 -19.06 1.51
C LEU A 47 -0.58 -18.52 1.63
N GLY A 48 -1.35 -18.47 0.53
CA GLY A 48 -2.78 -18.14 0.50
C GLY A 48 -3.09 -16.65 0.42
N PHE A 49 -2.18 -15.84 -0.11
CA PHE A 49 -2.44 -14.44 -0.43
C PHE A 49 -3.18 -14.30 -1.77
N ASP A 50 -3.95 -13.23 -1.91
CA ASP A 50 -4.74 -12.94 -3.10
C ASP A 50 -3.94 -12.10 -4.11
N PHE A 51 -2.96 -11.31 -3.67
CA PHE A 51 -2.10 -10.47 -4.51
C PHE A 51 -0.78 -10.14 -3.83
N LEU A 52 0.15 -9.56 -4.61
CA LEU A 52 1.43 -9.06 -4.14
C LEU A 52 1.55 -7.56 -4.43
N GLU A 53 2.22 -6.81 -3.55
CA GLU A 53 2.65 -5.44 -3.81
C GLU A 53 4.14 -5.42 -4.13
N ILE A 54 4.50 -4.88 -5.32
CA ILE A 54 5.89 -4.74 -5.75
C ILE A 54 6.54 -3.53 -5.08
N SER A 55 7.83 -3.65 -4.75
CA SER A 55 8.61 -2.56 -4.13
C SER A 55 9.59 -1.94 -5.11
N ILE A 56 9.53 -0.62 -5.24
CA ILE A 56 10.55 0.22 -5.87
C ILE A 56 11.05 1.20 -4.81
N ASP A 57 12.15 0.84 -4.14
CA ASP A 57 12.77 1.68 -3.12
C ASP A 57 13.95 2.48 -3.65
N GLU A 58 14.66 3.17 -2.76
CA GLU A 58 15.77 4.06 -3.07
C GLU A 58 17.07 3.36 -3.51
N THR A 59 17.15 2.02 -3.44
CA THR A 59 18.33 1.27 -3.87
C THR A 59 18.48 1.27 -5.38
N ASP A 60 19.71 1.28 -5.88
CA ASP A 60 19.97 1.24 -7.33
C ASP A 60 19.38 0.00 -7.98
N GLU A 61 19.40 -1.15 -7.29
CA GLU A 61 18.81 -2.40 -7.76
C GLU A 61 17.30 -2.26 -8.02
N ARG A 62 16.57 -1.65 -7.08
CA ARG A 62 15.12 -1.52 -7.21
C ARG A 62 14.72 -0.38 -8.13
N LEU A 63 15.46 0.73 -8.13
CA LEU A 63 15.25 1.80 -9.10
C LEU A 63 15.51 1.32 -10.54
N ALA A 64 16.50 0.45 -10.77
CA ALA A 64 16.75 -0.14 -12.07
C ALA A 64 15.57 -0.92 -12.66
N ARG A 65 14.65 -1.41 -11.83
CA ARG A 65 13.41 -2.08 -12.30
C ARG A 65 12.54 -1.19 -13.17
N LEU A 66 12.54 0.12 -12.94
CA LEU A 66 11.80 1.08 -13.76
C LEU A 66 12.25 1.04 -15.23
N HIS A 67 13.49 0.63 -15.47
CA HIS A 67 14.11 0.50 -16.79
C HIS A 67 14.08 -0.92 -17.37
N TRP A 68 13.35 -1.86 -16.76
CA TRP A 68 13.21 -3.20 -17.31
C TRP A 68 12.76 -3.15 -18.76
N THR A 69 13.39 -4.00 -19.55
CA THR A 69 13.04 -4.22 -20.94
C THR A 69 11.61 -4.73 -21.08
N MET A 70 11.03 -4.58 -22.27
CA MET A 70 9.70 -5.13 -22.56
C MET A 70 9.68 -6.66 -22.39
N GLU A 71 10.80 -7.35 -22.60
CA GLU A 71 10.85 -8.82 -22.40
C GLU A 71 10.82 -9.19 -20.91
N GLU A 72 11.55 -8.50 -20.05
CA GLU A 72 11.49 -8.71 -18.59
C GLU A 72 10.08 -8.43 -18.05
N LYS A 73 9.42 -7.35 -18.49
CA LYS A 73 8.03 -7.05 -18.12
C LYS A 73 7.06 -8.12 -18.61
N ARG A 74 7.21 -8.59 -19.86
CA ARG A 74 6.39 -9.68 -20.41
C ARG A 74 6.60 -10.99 -19.64
N GLN A 75 7.84 -11.28 -19.22
CA GLN A 75 8.11 -12.48 -18.42
C GLN A 75 7.40 -12.41 -17.07
N LEU A 76 7.42 -11.24 -16.40
CA LEU A 76 6.67 -11.04 -15.17
C LEU A 76 5.15 -11.18 -15.39
N LEU A 77 4.61 -10.62 -16.47
CA LEU A 77 3.19 -10.76 -16.83
C LEU A 77 2.79 -12.21 -17.10
N ARG A 78 3.65 -13.01 -17.78
CA ARG A 78 3.43 -14.46 -17.94
C ARG A 78 3.36 -15.16 -16.58
N ASN A 79 4.33 -14.90 -15.69
CA ASN A 79 4.33 -15.48 -14.34
C ASN A 79 3.05 -15.13 -13.55
N ILE A 80 2.60 -13.87 -13.64
CA ILE A 80 1.35 -13.40 -13.01
C ILE A 80 0.14 -14.18 -13.54
N GLN A 81 0.06 -14.36 -14.87
CA GLN A 81 -1.06 -15.05 -15.53
C GLN A 81 -1.04 -16.55 -15.23
N ASP A 82 0.08 -17.22 -15.41
CA ASP A 82 0.23 -18.67 -15.22
C ASP A 82 -0.05 -19.07 -13.77
N LEU A 83 0.39 -18.26 -12.82
CA LEU A 83 0.17 -18.48 -11.40
C LEU A 83 -1.16 -17.92 -10.90
N ASN A 84 -1.89 -17.12 -11.70
CA ASN A 84 -3.05 -16.36 -11.24
C ASN A 84 -2.77 -15.67 -9.90
N MET A 85 -1.68 -14.91 -9.86
CA MET A 85 -1.22 -14.15 -8.68
C MET A 85 -0.89 -12.73 -9.11
N PRO A 86 -1.87 -11.80 -9.02
CA PRO A 86 -1.69 -10.44 -9.51
C PRO A 86 -0.74 -9.61 -8.64
N ILE A 87 -0.09 -8.63 -9.26
CA ILE A 87 0.53 -7.50 -8.58
C ILE A 87 -0.43 -6.33 -8.71
N GLN A 88 -1.06 -5.92 -7.60
CA GLN A 88 -2.13 -4.91 -7.63
C GLN A 88 -1.63 -3.49 -7.38
N SER A 89 -0.60 -3.36 -6.57
CA SER A 89 -0.04 -2.06 -6.17
C SER A 89 1.48 -2.07 -6.20
N MET A 90 2.06 -0.89 -6.20
CA MET A 90 3.48 -0.66 -6.13
C MET A 90 3.78 0.29 -4.98
N CYS A 91 4.59 -0.16 -4.01
CA CYS A 91 5.20 0.70 -3.01
C CYS A 91 6.39 1.42 -3.64
N PHE A 92 6.26 2.73 -3.85
CA PHE A 92 7.30 3.58 -4.42
C PHE A 92 7.92 4.47 -3.36
N SER A 93 9.02 4.02 -2.77
CA SER A 93 9.79 4.77 -1.77
C SER A 93 11.15 5.28 -2.30
N GLY A 94 11.36 5.31 -3.61
CA GLY A 94 12.52 5.92 -4.25
C GLY A 94 12.66 7.41 -3.94
N HIS A 95 11.57 8.07 -3.56
CA HIS A 95 11.52 9.46 -3.12
C HIS A 95 12.21 9.71 -1.77
N ARG A 96 12.67 8.71 -1.03
CA ARG A 96 13.57 8.92 0.11
C ARG A 96 14.89 9.54 -0.35
N ARG A 97 15.49 8.97 -1.40
CA ARG A 97 16.75 9.44 -1.98
C ARG A 97 16.57 10.66 -2.87
N TYR A 98 15.44 10.74 -3.57
CA TYR A 98 15.10 11.83 -4.50
C TYR A 98 13.75 12.42 -4.13
N PRO A 99 13.65 13.19 -3.03
CA PRO A 99 12.38 13.72 -2.56
C PRO A 99 11.86 14.85 -3.44
N LEU A 100 10.54 14.91 -3.57
CA LEU A 100 9.86 15.98 -4.30
C LEU A 100 10.06 17.36 -3.66
N GLY A 101 10.33 17.40 -2.35
CA GLY A 101 10.54 18.61 -1.58
C GLY A 101 12.00 19.05 -1.42
N SER A 102 12.98 18.36 -2.01
CA SER A 102 14.40 18.70 -1.84
C SER A 102 14.71 20.17 -2.18
N ARG A 103 15.63 20.78 -1.44
CA ARG A 103 16.17 22.11 -1.78
C ARG A 103 16.98 22.11 -3.06
N ASP A 104 17.59 20.96 -3.42
CA ASP A 104 18.33 20.80 -4.68
C ASP A 104 17.33 20.60 -5.85
N GLU A 105 17.34 21.54 -6.79
CA GLU A 105 16.51 21.49 -7.99
C GLU A 105 16.77 20.25 -8.85
N ASN A 106 18.02 19.79 -8.92
CA ASN A 106 18.36 18.58 -9.69
C ASN A 106 17.76 17.32 -9.06
N VAL A 107 17.71 17.27 -7.72
CA VAL A 107 17.04 16.19 -7.00
C VAL A 107 15.55 16.21 -7.26
N ARG A 108 14.88 17.39 -7.19
CA ARG A 108 13.45 17.52 -7.53
C ARG A 108 13.15 17.13 -8.99
N LYS A 109 14.02 17.53 -9.93
CA LYS A 109 13.90 17.11 -11.34
C LYS A 109 13.98 15.59 -11.47
N LYS A 110 15.00 14.98 -10.82
CA LYS A 110 15.15 13.51 -10.81
C LYS A 110 13.95 12.81 -10.16
N ALA A 111 13.37 13.38 -9.09
CA ALA A 111 12.17 12.86 -8.46
C ALA A 111 10.98 12.78 -9.44
N LEU A 112 10.76 13.83 -10.25
CA LEU A 112 9.70 13.87 -11.25
C LEU A 112 9.97 12.91 -12.43
N GLU A 113 11.23 12.74 -12.84
CA GLU A 113 11.63 11.75 -13.84
C GLU A 113 11.31 10.33 -13.35
N LEU A 114 11.73 10.00 -12.13
CA LEU A 114 11.43 8.70 -11.51
C LEU A 114 9.93 8.45 -11.34
N MET A 115 9.16 9.49 -11.00
CA MET A 115 7.71 9.39 -10.94
C MET A 115 7.10 9.06 -12.31
N GLN A 116 7.54 9.72 -13.37
CA GLN A 116 7.08 9.42 -14.73
C GLN A 116 7.42 7.99 -15.15
N GLU A 117 8.63 7.52 -14.82
CA GLU A 117 9.08 6.15 -15.07
C GLU A 117 8.24 5.13 -14.27
N ALA A 118 7.96 5.42 -12.99
CA ALA A 118 7.12 4.60 -12.13
C ALA A 118 5.68 4.47 -12.66
N ILE A 119 5.08 5.59 -13.11
CA ILE A 119 3.75 5.60 -13.71
C ILE A 119 3.73 4.75 -14.99
N LYS A 120 4.75 4.88 -15.86
CA LYS A 120 4.87 4.08 -17.07
C LYS A 120 5.04 2.59 -16.73
N PHE A 121 5.92 2.27 -15.79
CA PHE A 121 6.16 0.90 -15.33
C PHE A 121 4.87 0.27 -14.76
N ALA A 122 4.12 1.01 -13.95
CA ALA A 122 2.84 0.58 -13.44
C ALA A 122 1.84 0.30 -14.57
N GLY A 123 1.75 1.19 -15.57
CA GLY A 123 0.90 1.01 -16.74
C GLY A 123 1.26 -0.23 -17.56
N ASP A 124 2.55 -0.46 -17.78
CA ASP A 124 3.06 -1.62 -18.54
C ASP A 124 2.73 -2.96 -17.85
N LEU A 125 2.63 -2.98 -16.52
CA LEU A 125 2.32 -4.17 -15.71
C LEU A 125 0.85 -4.28 -15.28
N GLY A 126 0.01 -3.31 -15.65
CA GLY A 126 -1.41 -3.30 -15.24
C GLY A 126 -1.64 -2.88 -13.80
N ILE A 127 -0.62 -2.35 -13.11
CA ILE A 127 -0.72 -1.80 -11.75
C ILE A 127 -1.48 -0.47 -11.81
N ARG A 128 -2.46 -0.28 -10.93
CA ARG A 128 -3.32 0.91 -10.93
C ARG A 128 -3.13 1.81 -9.72
N VAL A 129 -2.42 1.37 -8.70
CA VAL A 129 -2.14 2.14 -7.49
C VAL A 129 -0.63 2.16 -7.25
N ILE A 130 -0.07 3.36 -7.17
CA ILE A 130 1.29 3.60 -6.70
C ILE A 130 1.17 4.21 -5.31
N GLN A 131 1.58 3.45 -4.30
CA GLN A 131 1.71 3.95 -2.93
C GLN A 131 2.99 4.77 -2.85
N LEU A 132 2.87 5.99 -2.35
CA LEU A 132 3.95 6.94 -2.14
C LEU A 132 4.24 7.07 -0.65
N ALA A 133 5.49 6.99 -0.25
CA ALA A 133 5.87 7.34 1.10
C ALA A 133 5.61 8.84 1.36
N GLY A 134 4.85 9.15 2.41
CA GLY A 134 4.42 10.51 2.75
C GLY A 134 5.52 11.33 3.40
N TYR A 135 6.55 11.71 2.64
CA TYR A 135 7.63 12.62 3.04
C TYR A 135 7.72 13.79 2.08
N ASP A 136 7.97 15.00 2.60
CA ASP A 136 8.45 16.11 1.78
C ASP A 136 9.94 15.92 1.45
N VAL A 137 10.74 15.66 2.48
CA VAL A 137 12.15 15.27 2.45
C VAL A 137 12.41 14.13 3.43
N TYR A 138 13.49 13.38 3.28
CA TYR A 138 13.82 12.28 4.18
C TYR A 138 15.19 12.45 4.84
N TYR A 139 16.21 12.84 4.08
CA TYR A 139 17.58 13.05 4.56
C TYR A 139 17.95 14.54 4.69
N GLU A 140 17.03 15.43 4.40
CA GLU A 140 17.17 16.89 4.57
C GLU A 140 16.32 17.35 5.75
N GLU A 141 16.61 18.53 6.29
CA GLU A 141 15.77 19.16 7.30
C GLU A 141 14.46 19.65 6.67
N HIS A 142 13.36 19.33 7.32
CA HIS A 142 12.04 19.81 6.98
C HIS A 142 11.91 21.32 7.18
N GLY A 143 11.19 22.02 6.29
CA GLY A 143 10.91 23.45 6.38
C GLY A 143 9.75 23.89 5.48
N GLU A 144 9.37 25.17 5.56
CA GLU A 144 8.29 25.74 4.73
C GLU A 144 8.62 25.65 3.22
N ASP A 145 9.88 25.79 2.86
CA ASP A 145 10.37 25.68 1.49
C ASP A 145 10.27 24.25 0.96
N THR A 146 10.67 23.24 1.75
CA THR A 146 10.56 21.83 1.36
C THR A 146 9.11 21.41 1.23
N LEU A 147 8.23 21.89 2.09
CA LEU A 147 6.79 21.68 1.99
C LEU A 147 6.22 22.30 0.71
N ALA A 148 6.59 23.53 0.37
CA ALA A 148 6.13 24.19 -0.85
C ALA A 148 6.57 23.43 -2.10
N TYR A 149 7.82 22.98 -2.17
CA TYR A 149 8.34 22.18 -3.28
C TYR A 149 7.65 20.81 -3.36
N PHE A 150 7.40 20.17 -2.22
CA PHE A 150 6.66 18.90 -2.16
C PHE A 150 5.24 19.05 -2.75
N ILE A 151 4.50 20.07 -2.35
CA ILE A 151 3.15 20.33 -2.87
C ILE A 151 3.18 20.55 -4.38
N GLU A 152 4.13 21.35 -4.88
CA GLU A 152 4.30 21.57 -6.32
C GLU A 152 4.64 20.27 -7.07
N GLY A 153 5.60 19.50 -6.55
CA GLY A 153 5.99 18.21 -7.10
C GLY A 153 4.86 17.20 -7.09
N LEU A 154 4.08 17.13 -6.00
CA LEU A 154 2.93 16.25 -5.89
C LEU A 154 1.82 16.61 -6.89
N LYS A 155 1.51 17.91 -7.07
CA LYS A 155 0.57 18.37 -8.11
C LYS A 155 0.98 17.92 -9.51
N LYS A 156 2.26 18.07 -9.86
CA LYS A 156 2.81 17.62 -11.14
C LYS A 156 2.71 16.10 -11.29
N SER A 157 3.04 15.36 -10.24
CA SER A 157 2.97 13.89 -10.18
C SER A 157 1.54 13.38 -10.39
N VAL A 158 0.57 13.96 -9.70
CA VAL A 158 -0.85 13.62 -9.84
C VAL A 158 -1.36 13.92 -11.24
N ALA A 159 -0.97 15.05 -11.83
CA ALA A 159 -1.34 15.39 -13.20
C ALA A 159 -0.74 14.42 -14.23
N MET A 160 0.48 13.91 -14.01
CA MET A 160 1.07 12.84 -14.83
C MET A 160 0.31 11.52 -14.68
N ALA A 161 0.04 11.11 -13.45
CA ALA A 161 -0.66 9.87 -13.13
C ALA A 161 -2.08 9.83 -13.72
N ALA A 162 -2.81 10.95 -13.65
CA ALA A 162 -4.14 11.10 -14.21
C ALA A 162 -4.19 10.78 -15.71
N LYS A 163 -3.20 11.21 -16.50
CA LYS A 163 -3.11 10.94 -17.94
C LYS A 163 -2.97 9.45 -18.26
N HIS A 164 -2.41 8.68 -17.32
CA HIS A 164 -2.17 7.25 -17.45
C HIS A 164 -3.19 6.39 -16.69
N GLN A 165 -4.19 7.02 -16.06
CA GLN A 165 -5.20 6.34 -15.25
C GLN A 165 -4.56 5.48 -14.14
N VAL A 166 -3.50 6.00 -13.52
CA VAL A 166 -2.82 5.44 -12.35
C VAL A 166 -3.13 6.34 -11.17
N MET A 167 -3.51 5.75 -10.04
CA MET A 167 -3.77 6.47 -8.80
C MET A 167 -2.48 6.58 -7.99
N LEU A 168 -2.20 7.77 -7.48
CA LEU A 168 -1.17 7.96 -6.46
C LEU A 168 -1.85 7.94 -5.09
N ALA A 169 -1.35 7.11 -4.19
CA ALA A 169 -1.91 6.98 -2.85
C ALA A 169 -0.81 7.26 -1.82
N ILE A 170 -0.99 8.30 -1.00
CA ILE A 170 0.01 8.67 0.00
C ILE A 170 -0.16 7.76 1.22
N GLU A 171 0.91 7.09 1.61
CA GLU A 171 0.96 6.31 2.84
C GLU A 171 1.09 7.22 4.06
N ILE A 172 0.38 6.85 5.13
CA ILE A 172 0.58 7.43 6.46
C ILE A 172 1.85 6.82 7.05
N MET A 173 2.80 7.69 7.45
CA MET A 173 4.19 7.32 7.67
C MET A 173 4.64 7.23 9.12
N ASP A 174 5.86 6.72 9.27
CA ASP A 174 6.64 6.60 10.50
C ASP A 174 7.32 7.91 10.93
N THR A 175 7.02 9.03 10.29
CA THR A 175 7.51 10.37 10.64
C THR A 175 6.38 11.31 11.02
N SER A 176 6.68 12.33 11.80
CA SER A 176 5.70 13.33 12.23
C SER A 176 5.15 14.20 11.10
N PHE A 177 5.78 14.20 9.93
CA PHE A 177 5.34 15.00 8.78
C PHE A 177 3.94 14.61 8.31
N LEU A 178 3.72 13.33 8.03
CA LEU A 178 2.45 12.82 7.51
C LEU A 178 2.04 11.54 8.27
N ASN A 179 1.75 11.70 9.55
CA ASN A 179 1.43 10.64 10.49
C ASN A 179 -0.07 10.47 10.79
N SER A 180 -0.95 11.18 10.06
CA SER A 180 -2.41 11.06 10.22
C SER A 180 -3.13 11.27 8.89
N ILE A 181 -4.34 10.72 8.77
CA ILE A 181 -5.19 10.94 7.59
C ILE A 181 -5.69 12.39 7.57
N GLN A 182 -5.89 13.00 8.72
CA GLN A 182 -6.25 14.42 8.78
C GLN A 182 -5.21 15.30 8.09
N LYS A 183 -3.90 15.06 8.32
CA LYS A 183 -2.83 15.76 7.61
C LYS A 183 -2.84 15.48 6.11
N TYR A 184 -3.09 14.23 5.70
CA TYR A 184 -3.26 13.91 4.28
C TYR A 184 -4.40 14.72 3.64
N MET A 185 -5.52 14.89 4.34
CA MET A 185 -6.67 15.63 3.80
C MET A 185 -6.37 17.11 3.52
N GLU A 186 -5.34 17.70 4.15
CA GLU A 186 -4.88 19.04 3.80
C GLU A 186 -4.33 19.06 2.36
N TYR A 187 -3.55 18.06 1.98
CA TYR A 187 -3.04 17.91 0.59
C TYR A 187 -4.13 17.56 -0.39
N ASP A 188 -5.08 16.70 -0.01
CA ASP A 188 -6.24 16.38 -0.84
C ASP A 188 -7.06 17.62 -1.18
N ASN A 189 -7.30 18.49 -0.18
CA ASN A 189 -8.01 19.76 -0.34
C ASN A 189 -7.24 20.77 -1.23
N LEU A 190 -5.90 20.72 -1.23
CA LEU A 190 -5.07 21.60 -2.06
C LEU A 190 -4.97 21.11 -3.52
N ILE A 191 -5.04 19.82 -3.74
CA ILE A 191 -4.83 19.20 -5.06
C ILE A 191 -6.15 18.93 -5.77
N GLN A 192 -7.18 18.54 -5.05
CA GLN A 192 -8.56 18.32 -5.54
C GLN A 192 -8.61 17.41 -6.76
N SER A 193 -7.95 16.26 -6.69
CA SER A 193 -7.88 15.30 -7.80
C SER A 193 -8.43 13.94 -7.39
N PRO A 194 -9.25 13.28 -8.25
CA PRO A 194 -9.66 11.91 -8.01
C PRO A 194 -8.51 10.90 -8.16
N TRP A 195 -7.35 11.34 -8.66
CA TRP A 195 -6.16 10.51 -8.85
C TRP A 195 -5.17 10.60 -7.69
N LEU A 196 -5.53 11.33 -6.62
CA LEU A 196 -4.84 11.33 -5.33
C LEU A 196 -5.71 10.61 -4.30
N ALA A 197 -5.11 9.74 -3.52
CA ALA A 197 -5.79 8.95 -2.51
C ALA A 197 -4.88 8.77 -1.28
N VAL A 198 -5.42 8.19 -0.21
CA VAL A 198 -4.65 7.81 0.97
C VAL A 198 -4.54 6.29 1.06
N TYR A 199 -3.37 5.83 1.50
CA TYR A 199 -3.06 4.45 1.82
C TYR A 199 -2.71 4.36 3.31
N PRO A 200 -3.71 4.23 4.22
CA PRO A 200 -3.44 4.16 5.65
C PRO A 200 -2.61 2.93 5.99
N ASP A 201 -1.55 3.14 6.75
CA ASP A 201 -0.89 2.10 7.53
C ASP A 201 -1.44 2.17 8.96
N ILE A 202 -2.19 1.14 9.37
CA ILE A 202 -2.85 1.14 10.68
C ILE A 202 -1.87 0.97 11.83
N GLY A 203 -0.70 0.38 11.58
CA GLY A 203 0.39 0.33 12.54
C GLY A 203 1.00 1.71 12.76
N ASN A 204 1.33 2.43 11.68
CA ASN A 204 1.87 3.78 11.79
C ASN A 204 0.88 4.73 12.47
N LEU A 205 -0.40 4.69 12.10
CA LEU A 205 -1.45 5.46 12.76
C LEU A 205 -1.50 5.18 14.27
N SER A 206 -1.49 3.89 14.67
CA SER A 206 -1.52 3.46 16.06
C SER A 206 -0.28 3.92 16.82
N ALA A 207 0.91 3.76 16.24
CA ALA A 207 2.18 4.10 16.88
C ALA A 207 2.27 5.59 17.26
N TRP A 208 1.65 6.47 16.49
CA TRP A 208 1.58 7.91 16.78
C TRP A 208 0.47 8.29 17.77
N GLY A 209 -0.28 7.33 18.32
CA GLY A 209 -1.34 7.57 19.29
C GLY A 209 -2.59 8.22 18.70
N ASN A 210 -2.82 8.11 17.39
CA ASN A 210 -4.04 8.60 16.77
C ASN A 210 -5.25 7.76 17.22
N ASP A 211 -6.44 8.38 17.27
CA ASP A 211 -7.69 7.63 17.23
C ASP A 211 -7.86 7.07 15.81
N VAL A 212 -7.35 5.84 15.59
CA VAL A 212 -7.36 5.20 14.28
C VAL A 212 -8.77 5.05 13.73
N GLY A 213 -9.76 4.80 14.60
CA GLY A 213 -11.15 4.72 14.18
C GLY A 213 -11.68 6.03 13.61
N TYR A 214 -11.37 7.14 14.26
CA TYR A 214 -11.72 8.48 13.77
C TYR A 214 -10.98 8.82 12.47
N GLU A 215 -9.68 8.56 12.41
CA GLU A 215 -8.86 8.79 11.20
C GLU A 215 -9.42 8.06 9.98
N LEU A 216 -9.74 6.77 10.12
CA LEU A 216 -10.32 5.97 9.04
C LEU A 216 -11.70 6.48 8.59
N GLU A 217 -12.55 6.91 9.53
CA GLU A 217 -13.85 7.50 9.20
C GLU A 217 -13.68 8.84 8.47
N PHE A 218 -12.79 9.69 8.98
CA PHE A 218 -12.56 11.02 8.43
C PHE A 218 -12.07 10.98 6.96
N GLY A 219 -11.17 10.07 6.62
CA GLY A 219 -10.65 9.94 5.27
C GLY A 219 -11.29 8.83 4.43
N TYR A 220 -12.39 8.19 4.89
CA TYR A 220 -12.92 6.98 4.32
C TYR A 220 -13.09 7.00 2.79
N SER A 221 -13.63 8.09 2.25
CA SER A 221 -13.87 8.24 0.80
C SER A 221 -12.61 8.28 -0.06
N ARG A 222 -11.44 8.41 0.57
CA ARG A 222 -10.14 8.48 -0.10
C ARG A 222 -9.26 7.25 0.13
N ILE A 223 -9.69 6.29 0.96
CA ILE A 223 -8.93 5.08 1.25
C ILE A 223 -9.00 4.11 0.07
N VAL A 224 -7.85 3.77 -0.52
CA VAL A 224 -7.77 2.82 -1.64
C VAL A 224 -7.37 1.41 -1.21
N ALA A 225 -6.56 1.29 -0.17
CA ALA A 225 -6.11 0.05 0.44
C ALA A 225 -5.65 0.34 1.86
N VAL A 226 -5.39 -0.68 2.67
CA VAL A 226 -4.95 -0.56 4.06
C VAL A 226 -3.72 -1.43 4.27
N HIS A 227 -2.58 -0.84 4.68
CA HIS A 227 -1.46 -1.58 5.23
C HIS A 227 -1.78 -2.07 6.63
N VAL A 228 -1.50 -3.35 6.85
CA VAL A 228 -1.64 -4.04 8.13
C VAL A 228 -0.24 -4.38 8.61
N LYS A 229 0.19 -3.70 9.65
CA LYS A 229 1.53 -3.80 10.22
C LYS A 229 1.44 -3.76 11.74
N GLU A 230 2.34 -4.46 12.41
CA GLU A 230 2.51 -4.39 13.86
C GLU A 230 3.56 -3.33 14.23
N THR A 231 3.30 -2.59 15.29
CA THR A 231 4.17 -1.50 15.75
C THR A 231 4.18 -1.41 17.27
N LEU A 232 5.19 -0.71 17.83
CA LEU A 232 5.18 -0.24 19.21
C LEU A 232 4.99 1.29 19.24
N ASN A 233 4.22 1.76 20.19
CA ASN A 233 3.82 3.16 20.29
C ASN A 233 4.99 4.10 20.58
N VAL A 234 4.93 5.30 20.02
CA VAL A 234 5.78 6.43 20.39
C VAL A 234 5.36 6.92 21.78
N THR A 235 6.35 7.17 22.63
CA THR A 235 6.16 7.77 23.95
C THR A 235 7.23 8.83 24.20
N ASP A 236 7.13 9.61 25.27
CA ASP A 236 8.13 10.62 25.62
C ASP A 236 9.56 10.04 25.76
N ALA A 237 9.67 8.76 26.13
CA ALA A 237 10.93 8.06 26.37
C ALA A 237 11.34 7.08 25.26
N PHE A 238 10.46 6.84 24.26
CA PHE A 238 10.67 5.84 23.24
C PHE A 238 10.15 6.33 21.88
N PRO A 239 10.99 6.31 20.82
CA PRO A 239 10.63 6.85 19.49
C PRO A 239 9.63 5.98 18.72
N GLY A 240 9.10 4.93 19.33
CA GLY A 240 8.29 3.93 18.64
C GLY A 240 9.13 2.88 17.90
N LYS A 241 8.47 1.81 17.47
CA LYS A 241 9.08 0.82 16.59
C LYS A 241 8.11 0.51 15.45
N PHE A 242 8.49 0.89 14.24
CA PHE A 242 7.65 0.84 13.05
C PHE A 242 7.96 -0.33 12.12
N ARG A 243 8.98 -1.15 12.46
CA ARG A 243 9.42 -2.32 11.67
C ARG A 243 9.85 -3.45 12.60
N ASP A 244 9.93 -4.66 12.03
CA ASP A 244 10.46 -5.85 12.71
C ASP A 244 9.78 -6.13 14.06
N THR A 245 8.50 -5.84 14.15
CA THR A 245 7.63 -6.22 15.27
C THR A 245 6.72 -7.35 14.80
N ALA A 246 6.85 -8.51 15.44
CA ALA A 246 6.04 -9.68 15.09
C ALA A 246 4.57 -9.43 15.43
N PHE A 247 3.66 -9.82 14.54
CA PHE A 247 2.22 -9.65 14.77
C PHE A 247 1.76 -10.26 16.09
N GLY A 248 1.01 -9.49 16.87
CA GLY A 248 0.50 -9.85 18.19
C GLY A 248 1.49 -9.62 19.34
N THR A 249 2.65 -8.98 19.05
CA THR A 249 3.63 -8.62 20.09
C THR A 249 3.80 -7.11 20.28
N GLY A 250 3.06 -6.32 19.53
CA GLY A 250 3.06 -4.86 19.59
C GLY A 250 1.81 -4.30 20.25
N ASP A 251 1.52 -3.04 19.95
CA ASP A 251 0.49 -2.24 20.61
C ASP A 251 -0.76 -2.01 19.73
N VAL A 252 -0.83 -2.58 18.51
CA VAL A 252 -1.92 -2.31 17.58
C VAL A 252 -3.20 -3.06 17.96
N ASP A 253 -4.30 -2.33 18.20
CA ASP A 253 -5.62 -2.93 18.45
C ASP A 253 -6.32 -3.28 17.12
N PHE A 254 -5.87 -4.35 16.48
CA PHE A 254 -6.41 -4.82 15.20
C PHE A 254 -7.91 -5.07 15.24
N VAL A 255 -8.44 -5.61 16.33
CA VAL A 255 -9.86 -5.98 16.42
C VAL A 255 -10.74 -4.73 16.39
N THR A 256 -10.43 -3.72 17.17
CA THR A 256 -11.17 -2.45 17.20
C THR A 256 -11.07 -1.74 15.85
N ILE A 257 -9.88 -1.69 15.26
CA ILE A 257 -9.66 -1.06 13.95
C ILE A 257 -10.46 -1.77 12.84
N PHE A 258 -10.39 -3.10 12.78
CA PHE A 258 -11.14 -3.87 11.79
C PHE A 258 -12.66 -3.79 12.01
N LYS A 259 -13.15 -3.75 13.25
CA LYS A 259 -14.58 -3.47 13.52
C LYS A 259 -15.01 -2.12 12.99
N LYS A 260 -14.18 -1.09 13.12
CA LYS A 260 -14.46 0.23 12.55
C LYS A 260 -14.52 0.19 11.03
N LEU A 261 -13.54 -0.42 10.35
CA LEU A 261 -13.57 -0.60 8.91
C LEU A 261 -14.80 -1.40 8.46
N LYS A 262 -15.21 -2.42 9.24
CA LYS A 262 -16.42 -3.17 8.97
C LYS A 262 -17.68 -2.33 9.09
N ALA A 263 -17.77 -1.48 10.11
CA ALA A 263 -18.89 -0.56 10.31
C ALA A 263 -18.97 0.50 9.19
N LEU A 264 -17.83 0.89 8.61
CA LEU A 264 -17.74 1.76 7.44
C LEU A 264 -18.01 1.02 6.12
N GLU A 265 -18.35 -0.28 6.15
CA GLU A 265 -18.58 -1.12 4.96
C GLU A 265 -17.37 -1.17 4.01
N TYR A 266 -16.14 -1.16 4.58
CA TYR A 266 -14.92 -1.19 3.78
C TYR A 266 -14.84 -2.45 2.92
N THR A 267 -14.66 -2.27 1.61
CA THR A 267 -14.57 -3.35 0.60
C THR A 267 -13.21 -3.41 -0.09
N GLY A 268 -12.30 -2.48 0.24
CA GLY A 268 -10.96 -2.43 -0.33
C GLY A 268 -10.04 -3.56 0.16
N PRO A 269 -8.85 -3.69 -0.42
CA PRO A 269 -7.88 -4.71 -0.03
C PRO A 269 -7.15 -4.35 1.28
N PHE A 270 -6.72 -5.40 1.98
CA PHE A 270 -5.72 -5.34 3.05
C PHE A 270 -4.39 -5.84 2.53
N LEU A 271 -3.29 -5.29 3.03
CA LEU A 271 -1.95 -5.73 2.68
C LEU A 271 -1.10 -5.88 3.94
N ILE A 272 -0.57 -7.08 4.16
CA ILE A 272 0.39 -7.31 5.26
C ILE A 272 1.73 -6.72 4.88
N GLU A 273 2.17 -5.73 5.65
CA GLU A 273 3.48 -5.12 5.51
C GLU A 273 4.44 -5.66 6.58
N MET A 274 5.45 -6.39 6.13
CA MET A 274 6.54 -6.93 6.95
C MET A 274 7.80 -7.13 6.11
N TRP A 275 8.93 -7.43 6.75
CA TRP A 275 10.22 -7.63 6.10
C TRP A 275 10.82 -8.98 6.46
N ALA A 276 11.37 -9.70 5.46
CA ALA A 276 11.98 -11.02 5.64
C ALA A 276 13.22 -10.99 6.55
N ASP A 277 14.01 -9.92 6.43
CA ASP A 277 15.33 -9.82 7.07
C ASP A 277 15.26 -9.80 8.61
N GLY A 278 14.10 -9.57 9.19
CA GLY A 278 13.88 -9.59 10.65
C GLY A 278 13.68 -10.97 11.28
N PHE A 279 13.62 -12.06 10.48
CA PHE A 279 13.21 -13.38 10.97
C PHE A 279 14.13 -14.50 10.51
N ALA A 280 14.38 -15.48 11.40
CA ALA A 280 15.19 -16.65 11.07
C ALA A 280 14.51 -17.59 10.05
N ASP A 281 13.18 -17.69 10.08
CA ASP A 281 12.36 -18.38 9.07
C ASP A 281 11.27 -17.42 8.57
N PRO A 282 11.54 -16.62 7.53
CA PRO A 282 10.60 -15.66 7.00
C PRO A 282 9.28 -16.28 6.52
N LEU A 283 9.30 -17.48 5.95
CA LEU A 283 8.09 -18.11 5.41
C LEU A 283 7.16 -18.59 6.53
N ALA A 284 7.72 -19.15 7.58
CA ALA A 284 6.94 -19.51 8.77
C ALA A 284 6.33 -18.26 9.43
N GLU A 285 7.10 -17.16 9.50
CA GLU A 285 6.60 -15.90 10.06
C GLU A 285 5.50 -15.27 9.20
N ILE A 286 5.63 -15.29 7.87
CA ILE A 286 4.56 -14.84 6.97
C ILE A 286 3.28 -15.65 7.20
N SER A 287 3.39 -16.98 7.30
CA SER A 287 2.23 -17.85 7.55
C SER A 287 1.55 -17.49 8.87
N ARG A 288 2.34 -17.36 9.95
CA ARG A 288 1.85 -16.99 11.27
C ARG A 288 1.18 -15.60 11.28
N SER A 289 1.81 -14.62 10.63
CA SER A 289 1.28 -13.26 10.51
C SER A 289 -0.05 -13.24 9.75
N ARG A 290 -0.14 -14.01 8.65
CA ARG A 290 -1.38 -14.14 7.90
C ARG A 290 -2.50 -14.78 8.71
N GLU A 291 -2.22 -15.86 9.43
CA GLU A 291 -3.19 -16.53 10.30
C GLU A 291 -3.69 -15.60 11.40
N PHE A 292 -2.77 -14.84 12.02
CA PHE A 292 -3.11 -13.83 13.02
C PHE A 292 -4.06 -12.77 12.43
N VAL A 293 -3.73 -12.17 11.30
CA VAL A 293 -4.55 -11.12 10.67
C VAL A 293 -5.93 -11.66 10.28
N LEU A 294 -6.00 -12.86 9.72
CA LEU A 294 -7.28 -13.49 9.37
C LEU A 294 -8.15 -13.77 10.61
N ASP A 295 -7.55 -14.19 11.73
CA ASP A 295 -8.27 -14.37 13.00
C ASP A 295 -8.88 -13.04 13.49
N LYS A 296 -8.10 -11.94 13.42
CA LYS A 296 -8.59 -10.61 13.82
C LYS A 296 -9.68 -10.07 12.88
N LEU A 297 -9.52 -10.25 11.57
CA LEU A 297 -10.56 -9.91 10.58
C LEU A 297 -11.84 -10.71 10.86
N LYS A 298 -11.75 -12.02 11.05
CA LYS A 298 -12.90 -12.87 11.42
C LYS A 298 -13.57 -12.42 12.71
N THR A 299 -12.80 -12.09 13.74
CA THR A 299 -13.31 -11.58 15.01
C THR A 299 -14.03 -10.24 14.85
N ALA A 300 -13.62 -9.44 13.88
CA ALA A 300 -14.27 -8.17 13.52
C ALA A 300 -15.49 -8.33 12.60
N GLY A 301 -15.75 -9.53 12.08
CA GLY A 301 -16.92 -9.85 11.23
C GLY A 301 -16.70 -9.73 9.73
N PHE A 302 -15.44 -9.73 9.26
CA PHE A 302 -15.08 -9.83 7.83
C PHE A 302 -15.22 -11.25 7.29
#